data_c55072042fef2a0d0bfeb3e0cfb24d7a
#
_entry.id   c55072042fef2a0d0bfeb3e0cfb24d7a
#
_cell.length_a   1.000
_cell.length_b   1.000
_cell.length_c   1.000
_cell.angle_alpha   90.00
_cell.angle_beta   90.00
_cell.angle_gamma   90.00
#
_symmetry.space_group_name_H-M   'P 1'
#
loop_
_entity.id
_entity.type
_entity.pdbx_description
1 polymer ?
#
loop_
_entity_poly.entity_id
_entity_poly.type
_entity_poly.pdbx_seq_one_letter_code
_entity_poly.pdbx_strand_id
1 'polypeptide(L)'
;MYLYYKSKRNSNLKVTASEAILKGLAPDGGLFVPEKLPVLGKSMEELKDLNYQDTAYEVMKCFLTDFTEEELRNCIEKAYDSKFDDEAIAPLVKVEDTYYLELFHGATIAFKDMALSILPHLMTTSAKKNQVKNEIVILTATSGDTGKAAMAGFADVEGTRIIVFYPKNGVSKVQELQMRTQKGANVDVVAIHGNFDNAQSGVKQMFEDQELAKELADKGYQFSSANSINIGRLVPQVAYYVYAYTKLLANGEIKDGEKINVVVPTGNFGNILAAYYAKNLGVPIAKLICASNDNKVLYDFFQTGTYDKNREFVLTTSPSMDILISSNLERLIYLICGEDSEKTKELMEELKTTGKYTITPEMKEKLADFAAGYSTEEETAESIHDTYQKTGYVMDTHTAVAAHVCGQYRAKSGDQTKCVIASTASPYKFVKSVMSAIDAENANADEFNLLPKLQEVSGVPMPQAIKDILDAKVLHDLECDADKMKDTVKGILGV
;
A
#
# COMPACT_ATOMS: atom_id res chain seq x y z
N MET A 1 -17.40 -18.83 -14.99
CA MET A 1 -16.49 -18.33 -16.07
C MET A 1 -15.36 -17.60 -15.37
N TYR A 2 -14.10 -17.87 -15.68
CA TYR A 2 -12.96 -17.22 -15.04
C TYR A 2 -12.82 -15.77 -15.52
N LEU A 3 -12.47 -14.86 -14.61
CA LEU A 3 -11.98 -13.54 -14.92
C LEU A 3 -10.48 -13.66 -15.21
N TYR A 4 -10.08 -13.34 -16.43
CA TYR A 4 -8.67 -13.34 -16.81
C TYR A 4 -8.02 -11.99 -16.57
N TYR A 5 -6.72 -12.02 -16.45
CA TYR A 5 -5.86 -10.85 -16.32
C TYR A 5 -5.01 -10.70 -17.57
N LYS A 6 -4.83 -9.46 -18.00
CA LYS A 6 -4.00 -9.11 -19.17
C LYS A 6 -2.92 -8.12 -18.77
N SER A 7 -1.81 -8.11 -19.52
CA SER A 7 -0.87 -7.01 -19.43
C SER A 7 -1.46 -5.76 -20.08
N LYS A 8 -1.36 -4.63 -19.42
CA LYS A 8 -1.80 -3.35 -19.99
C LYS A 8 -0.88 -2.82 -21.11
N ARG A 9 0.26 -3.49 -21.38
CA ARG A 9 1.15 -3.22 -22.52
C ARG A 9 1.06 -4.28 -23.62
N ASN A 10 0.29 -5.37 -23.37
CA ASN A 10 0.03 -6.43 -24.34
C ASN A 10 -1.31 -7.12 -24.03
N SER A 11 -2.34 -6.72 -24.74
CA SER A 11 -3.70 -7.26 -24.54
C SER A 11 -3.87 -8.74 -24.92
N ASN A 12 -2.92 -9.32 -25.68
CA ASN A 12 -2.95 -10.72 -26.07
C ASN A 12 -2.49 -11.67 -24.96
N LEU A 13 -1.75 -11.16 -23.96
CA LEU A 13 -1.36 -11.94 -22.80
C LEU A 13 -2.56 -12.08 -21.86
N LYS A 14 -3.06 -13.31 -21.73
CA LYS A 14 -4.14 -13.65 -20.77
C LYS A 14 -3.64 -14.71 -19.80
N VAL A 15 -3.81 -14.43 -18.50
CA VAL A 15 -3.46 -15.34 -17.41
C VAL A 15 -4.60 -15.39 -16.39
N THR A 16 -4.66 -16.43 -15.55
CA THR A 16 -5.57 -16.49 -14.41
C THR A 16 -5.12 -15.54 -13.29
N ALA A 17 -5.96 -15.32 -12.28
CA ALA A 17 -5.59 -14.50 -11.14
C ALA A 17 -4.40 -15.09 -10.38
N SER A 18 -4.40 -16.42 -10.18
CA SER A 18 -3.29 -17.11 -9.50
C SER A 18 -1.96 -16.98 -10.27
N GLU A 19 -1.98 -17.09 -11.60
CA GLU A 19 -0.78 -16.86 -12.43
C GLU A 19 -0.30 -15.40 -12.34
N ALA A 20 -1.23 -14.42 -12.35
CA ALA A 20 -0.88 -13.00 -12.25
C ALA A 20 -0.25 -12.66 -10.89
N ILE A 21 -0.76 -13.25 -9.79
CA ILE A 21 -0.20 -13.09 -8.43
C ILE A 21 1.21 -13.66 -8.35
N LEU A 22 1.44 -14.87 -8.89
CA LEU A 22 2.76 -15.51 -8.88
C LEU A 22 3.79 -14.73 -9.69
N LYS A 23 3.39 -14.25 -10.86
CA LYS A 23 4.28 -13.46 -11.74
C LYS A 23 4.56 -12.07 -11.17
N GLY A 24 3.58 -11.46 -10.47
CA GLY A 24 3.66 -10.10 -9.95
C GLY A 24 3.72 -9.02 -11.02
N LEU A 25 4.48 -9.24 -12.09
CA LEU A 25 4.68 -8.36 -13.23
C LEU A 25 4.58 -9.19 -14.52
N ALA A 26 4.04 -8.61 -15.59
CA ALA A 26 4.00 -9.26 -16.88
C ALA A 26 5.40 -9.30 -17.54
N PRO A 27 5.69 -10.29 -18.42
CA PRO A 27 7.00 -10.42 -19.07
C PRO A 27 7.42 -9.22 -19.92
N ASP A 28 6.46 -8.42 -20.38
CA ASP A 28 6.67 -7.18 -21.14
C ASP A 28 6.88 -5.95 -20.23
N GLY A 29 6.98 -6.15 -18.92
CA GLY A 29 7.10 -5.09 -17.92
C GLY A 29 5.80 -4.32 -17.66
N GLY A 30 4.67 -4.74 -18.25
CA GLY A 30 3.35 -4.19 -17.97
C GLY A 30 2.76 -4.72 -16.66
N LEU A 31 1.89 -3.93 -16.02
CA LEU A 31 1.17 -4.40 -14.85
C LEU A 31 -0.05 -5.21 -15.26
N PHE A 32 -0.38 -6.25 -14.48
CA PHE A 32 -1.60 -7.00 -14.68
C PHE A 32 -2.84 -6.20 -14.29
N VAL A 33 -3.87 -6.26 -15.14
CA VAL A 33 -5.20 -5.71 -14.90
C VAL A 33 -6.25 -6.77 -15.22
N PRO A 34 -7.40 -6.81 -14.54
CA PRO A 34 -8.49 -7.67 -14.95
C PRO A 34 -8.98 -7.28 -16.35
N GLU A 35 -9.36 -8.26 -17.17
CA GLU A 35 -9.86 -8.01 -18.54
C GLU A 35 -11.15 -7.17 -18.58
N LYS A 36 -11.87 -7.14 -17.47
CA LYS A 36 -13.00 -6.25 -17.18
C LYS A 36 -13.11 -6.07 -15.67
N LEU A 37 -13.50 -4.90 -15.22
CA LEU A 37 -13.81 -4.69 -13.81
C LEU A 37 -15.08 -5.48 -13.45
N PRO A 38 -15.04 -6.31 -12.39
CA PRO A 38 -16.21 -7.06 -11.95
C PRO A 38 -17.24 -6.13 -11.27
N VAL A 39 -18.41 -6.69 -10.97
CA VAL A 39 -19.48 -6.06 -10.19
C VAL A 39 -19.76 -6.98 -8.99
N LEU A 40 -20.07 -6.40 -7.84
CA LEU A 40 -20.49 -7.18 -6.67
C LEU A 40 -21.78 -7.94 -6.95
N GLY A 41 -21.84 -9.18 -6.47
CA GLY A 41 -23.05 -10.01 -6.59
C GLY A 41 -24.12 -9.68 -5.53
N LYS A 42 -23.81 -8.84 -4.56
CA LYS A 42 -24.68 -8.42 -3.45
C LYS A 42 -24.77 -6.89 -3.39
N SER A 43 -25.89 -6.37 -2.92
CA SER A 43 -26.08 -4.95 -2.65
C SER A 43 -25.32 -4.53 -1.37
N MET A 44 -25.11 -3.22 -1.18
CA MET A 44 -24.50 -2.69 0.05
C MET A 44 -25.34 -3.01 1.29
N GLU A 45 -26.67 -3.03 1.15
CA GLU A 45 -27.60 -3.40 2.21
C GLU A 45 -27.43 -4.86 2.65
N GLU A 46 -27.20 -5.80 1.73
CA GLU A 46 -26.94 -7.20 2.03
C GLU A 46 -25.56 -7.44 2.69
N LEU A 47 -24.62 -6.50 2.50
CA LEU A 47 -23.27 -6.59 3.03
C LEU A 47 -23.08 -5.88 4.37
N LYS A 48 -24.00 -5.01 4.80
CA LYS A 48 -23.81 -4.08 5.93
C LYS A 48 -23.52 -4.76 7.28
N ASP A 49 -24.10 -5.94 7.48
CA ASP A 49 -23.99 -6.67 8.74
C ASP A 49 -22.82 -7.68 8.77
N LEU A 50 -22.09 -7.80 7.64
CA LEU A 50 -20.94 -8.68 7.55
C LEU A 50 -19.75 -8.12 8.35
N ASN A 51 -18.95 -9.02 8.93
CA ASN A 51 -17.64 -8.67 9.47
C ASN A 51 -16.63 -8.39 8.34
N TYR A 52 -15.39 -8.03 8.71
CA TYR A 52 -14.36 -7.71 7.73
C TYR A 52 -14.00 -8.91 6.85
N GLN A 53 -13.82 -10.10 7.42
CA GLN A 53 -13.41 -11.30 6.69
C GLN A 53 -14.47 -11.71 5.66
N ASP A 54 -15.74 -11.68 6.02
CA ASP A 54 -16.83 -12.00 5.10
C ASP A 54 -16.98 -10.95 3.99
N THR A 55 -16.82 -9.67 4.32
CA THR A 55 -16.78 -8.59 3.31
C THR A 55 -15.60 -8.78 2.36
N ALA A 56 -14.41 -9.10 2.90
CA ALA A 56 -13.22 -9.36 2.09
C ALA A 56 -13.43 -10.55 1.14
N TYR A 57 -14.09 -11.63 1.60
CA TYR A 57 -14.43 -12.76 0.76
C TYR A 57 -15.38 -12.35 -0.38
N GLU A 58 -16.47 -11.63 -0.09
CA GLU A 58 -17.44 -11.18 -1.09
C GLU A 58 -16.79 -10.30 -2.17
N VAL A 59 -15.82 -9.48 -1.79
CA VAL A 59 -15.07 -8.62 -2.71
C VAL A 59 -14.04 -9.42 -3.51
N MET A 60 -13.17 -10.17 -2.82
CA MET A 60 -12.04 -10.83 -3.46
C MET A 60 -12.48 -11.94 -4.42
N LYS A 61 -13.56 -12.66 -4.14
CA LYS A 61 -14.09 -13.70 -5.05
C LYS A 61 -14.48 -13.15 -6.42
N CYS A 62 -14.81 -11.85 -6.51
CA CYS A 62 -15.12 -11.21 -7.79
C CYS A 62 -13.88 -11.07 -8.69
N PHE A 63 -12.70 -10.92 -8.08
CA PHE A 63 -11.42 -10.75 -8.76
C PHE A 63 -10.65 -12.06 -8.90
N LEU A 64 -10.65 -12.92 -7.88
CA LEU A 64 -9.85 -14.15 -7.78
C LEU A 64 -10.70 -15.37 -8.14
N THR A 65 -11.30 -15.36 -9.33
CA THR A 65 -12.33 -16.30 -9.75
C THR A 65 -11.83 -17.72 -10.03
N ASP A 66 -10.55 -17.94 -10.08
CA ASP A 66 -9.93 -19.27 -10.17
C ASP A 66 -9.59 -19.87 -8.79
N PHE A 67 -9.78 -19.13 -7.69
CA PHE A 67 -9.71 -19.66 -6.34
C PHE A 67 -11.06 -20.30 -5.97
N THR A 68 -11.03 -21.43 -5.27
CA THR A 68 -12.24 -21.98 -4.64
C THR A 68 -12.62 -21.16 -3.40
N GLU A 69 -13.85 -21.32 -2.93
CA GLU A 69 -14.30 -20.66 -1.70
C GLU A 69 -13.42 -21.06 -0.51
N GLU A 70 -13.12 -22.36 -0.37
CA GLU A 70 -12.27 -22.88 0.71
C GLU A 70 -10.86 -22.28 0.67
N GLU A 71 -10.23 -22.24 -0.51
CA GLU A 71 -8.90 -21.64 -0.69
C GLU A 71 -8.87 -20.17 -0.29
N LEU A 72 -9.88 -19.40 -0.75
CA LEU A 72 -9.91 -17.97 -0.50
C LEU A 72 -10.24 -17.64 0.97
N ARG A 73 -11.21 -18.35 1.58
CA ARG A 73 -11.52 -18.20 3.01
C ARG A 73 -10.33 -18.55 3.89
N ASN A 74 -9.62 -19.67 3.60
CA ASN A 74 -8.40 -20.01 4.34
C ASN A 74 -7.30 -18.93 4.23
N CYS A 75 -7.14 -18.28 3.07
CA CYS A 75 -6.22 -17.15 2.93
C CYS A 75 -6.66 -15.96 3.80
N ILE A 76 -7.95 -15.64 3.81
CA ILE A 76 -8.53 -14.52 4.55
C ILE A 76 -8.42 -14.74 6.06
N GLU A 77 -8.79 -15.92 6.55
CA GLU A 77 -8.73 -16.29 7.97
C GLU A 77 -7.31 -16.23 8.53
N LYS A 78 -6.32 -16.69 7.76
CA LYS A 78 -4.91 -16.61 8.15
C LYS A 78 -4.34 -15.20 8.13
N ALA A 79 -4.89 -14.33 7.31
CA ALA A 79 -4.42 -12.97 7.13
C ALA A 79 -4.99 -12.02 8.19
N TYR A 80 -6.31 -12.09 8.41
CA TYR A 80 -7.05 -11.13 9.23
C TYR A 80 -7.52 -11.81 10.52
N ASP A 81 -6.60 -12.09 11.41
CA ASP A 81 -6.79 -12.76 12.69
C ASP A 81 -6.37 -11.85 13.86
N SER A 82 -6.07 -12.43 15.01
CA SER A 82 -5.61 -11.74 16.22
C SER A 82 -4.28 -10.98 16.10
N LYS A 83 -3.62 -10.99 14.92
CA LYS A 83 -2.50 -10.09 14.62
C LYS A 83 -2.94 -8.63 14.47
N PHE A 84 -4.24 -8.41 14.22
CA PHE A 84 -4.85 -7.09 14.25
C PHE A 84 -5.35 -6.82 15.67
N ASP A 85 -5.05 -5.65 16.22
CA ASP A 85 -5.38 -5.27 17.58
C ASP A 85 -6.80 -4.69 17.74
N ASP A 86 -7.56 -4.61 16.63
CA ASP A 86 -8.99 -4.28 16.61
C ASP A 86 -9.79 -5.39 15.90
N GLU A 87 -10.88 -5.84 16.53
CA GLU A 87 -11.76 -6.90 16.00
C GLU A 87 -12.42 -6.51 14.67
N ALA A 88 -12.62 -5.21 14.43
CA ALA A 88 -13.14 -4.71 13.16
C ALA A 88 -12.10 -4.75 12.04
N ILE A 89 -10.83 -5.03 12.32
CA ILE A 89 -9.68 -5.05 11.38
C ILE A 89 -9.40 -3.67 10.76
N ALA A 90 -10.41 -2.98 10.30
CA ALA A 90 -10.36 -1.65 9.70
C ALA A 90 -11.50 -0.79 10.27
N PRO A 91 -11.42 -0.38 11.55
CA PRO A 91 -12.47 0.41 12.20
C PRO A 91 -12.64 1.77 11.53
N LEU A 92 -13.85 2.27 11.58
CA LEU A 92 -14.23 3.59 11.08
C LEU A 92 -14.52 4.52 12.24
N VAL A 93 -13.66 5.51 12.46
CA VAL A 93 -13.73 6.46 13.58
C VAL A 93 -14.31 7.78 13.07
N LYS A 94 -15.37 8.26 13.72
CA LYS A 94 -15.98 9.56 13.43
C LYS A 94 -15.31 10.65 14.25
N VAL A 95 -14.79 11.66 13.60
CA VAL A 95 -14.22 12.86 14.20
C VAL A 95 -14.92 14.06 13.59
N GLU A 96 -15.73 14.76 14.36
CA GLU A 96 -16.65 15.82 13.90
C GLU A 96 -17.56 15.28 12.77
N ASP A 97 -17.45 15.81 11.54
CA ASP A 97 -18.23 15.46 10.35
C ASP A 97 -17.43 14.58 9.35
N THR A 98 -16.28 14.09 9.75
CA THR A 98 -15.36 13.33 8.91
C THR A 98 -15.13 11.94 9.51
N TYR A 99 -14.96 10.93 8.65
CA TYR A 99 -14.73 9.55 9.05
C TYR A 99 -13.31 9.14 8.69
N TYR A 100 -12.58 8.59 9.67
CA TYR A 100 -11.23 8.06 9.49
C TYR A 100 -11.31 6.53 9.44
N LEU A 101 -10.96 5.97 8.29
CA LEU A 101 -10.83 4.53 8.11
C LEU A 101 -9.43 4.12 8.57
N GLU A 102 -9.34 3.61 9.78
CA GLU A 102 -8.07 3.24 10.40
C GLU A 102 -7.56 1.90 9.85
N LEU A 103 -6.54 1.95 9.03
CA LEU A 103 -5.96 0.80 8.32
C LEU A 103 -4.66 0.30 8.96
N PHE A 104 -4.39 0.71 10.20
CA PHE A 104 -3.10 0.53 10.86
C PHE A 104 -3.12 -0.38 12.09
N HIS A 105 -4.15 -1.20 12.24
CA HIS A 105 -4.30 -2.11 13.38
C HIS A 105 -3.55 -3.44 13.23
N GLY A 106 -2.82 -3.63 12.13
CA GLY A 106 -2.03 -4.83 11.87
C GLY A 106 -0.64 -4.83 12.52
N ALA A 107 0.09 -5.91 12.29
CA ALA A 107 1.38 -6.22 12.92
C ALA A 107 2.48 -5.17 12.75
N THR A 108 2.38 -4.27 11.77
CA THR A 108 3.37 -3.22 11.53
C THR A 108 2.81 -1.81 11.63
N ILE A 109 1.57 -1.72 12.13
CA ILE A 109 0.85 -0.47 12.38
C ILE A 109 0.79 0.49 11.18
N ALA A 110 0.61 -0.09 9.97
CA ALA A 110 0.41 0.65 8.73
C ALA A 110 -0.51 -0.11 7.77
N PHE A 111 -1.21 0.62 6.88
CA PHE A 111 -2.18 0.05 5.92
C PHE A 111 -1.61 -1.06 5.01
N LYS A 112 -0.29 -1.12 4.89
CA LYS A 112 0.37 -2.14 4.09
C LYS A 112 0.10 -3.55 4.60
N ASP A 113 -0.17 -3.69 5.89
CA ASP A 113 -0.57 -4.95 6.53
C ASP A 113 -1.87 -5.51 5.92
N MET A 114 -2.81 -4.64 5.52
CA MET A 114 -4.08 -5.05 4.91
C MET A 114 -3.90 -5.90 3.64
N ALA A 115 -2.81 -5.72 2.93
CA ALA A 115 -2.51 -6.49 1.73
C ALA A 115 -1.33 -7.46 1.92
N LEU A 116 -0.35 -7.12 2.75
CA LEU A 116 0.83 -7.96 2.95
C LEU A 116 0.60 -9.11 3.93
N SER A 117 -0.42 -9.06 4.78
CA SER A 117 -0.83 -10.20 5.61
C SER A 117 -1.45 -11.32 4.76
N ILE A 118 -2.17 -11.00 3.70
CA ILE A 118 -2.83 -12.01 2.87
C ILE A 118 -1.99 -12.46 1.66
N LEU A 119 -1.11 -11.61 1.13
CA LEU A 119 -0.33 -11.90 -0.08
C LEU A 119 0.44 -13.22 -0.01
N PRO A 120 1.14 -13.58 1.09
CA PRO A 120 1.84 -14.86 1.19
C PRO A 120 0.91 -16.07 1.00
N HIS A 121 -0.27 -16.02 1.58
CA HIS A 121 -1.27 -17.08 1.49
C HIS A 121 -1.87 -17.18 0.08
N LEU A 122 -2.12 -16.04 -0.57
CA LEU A 122 -2.50 -16.01 -1.99
C LEU A 122 -1.39 -16.57 -2.88
N MET A 123 -0.13 -16.23 -2.63
CA MET A 123 1.02 -16.73 -3.40
C MET A 123 1.22 -18.24 -3.24
N THR A 124 1.19 -18.75 -2.02
CA THR A 124 1.38 -20.20 -1.78
C THR A 124 0.22 -21.01 -2.33
N THR A 125 -1.02 -20.52 -2.22
CA THR A 125 -2.18 -21.13 -2.88
C THR A 125 -2.04 -21.10 -4.39
N SER A 126 -1.61 -19.97 -4.95
CA SER A 126 -1.34 -19.83 -6.38
C SER A 126 -0.24 -20.79 -6.87
N ALA A 127 0.83 -20.96 -6.09
CA ALA A 127 1.90 -21.90 -6.41
C ALA A 127 1.39 -23.34 -6.49
N LYS A 128 0.58 -23.76 -5.51
CA LYS A 128 -0.06 -25.09 -5.51
C LYS A 128 -0.96 -25.30 -6.73
N LYS A 129 -1.80 -24.30 -7.07
CA LYS A 129 -2.69 -24.34 -8.24
C LYS A 129 -1.92 -24.48 -9.55
N ASN A 130 -0.80 -23.80 -9.68
CA ASN A 130 0.04 -23.77 -10.89
C ASN A 130 1.16 -24.84 -10.84
N GLN A 131 1.13 -25.75 -9.88
CA GLN A 131 2.10 -26.85 -9.73
C GLN A 131 3.56 -26.39 -9.63
N VAL A 132 3.77 -25.19 -9.10
CA VAL A 132 5.10 -24.65 -8.82
C VAL A 132 5.68 -25.37 -7.61
N LYS A 133 6.87 -25.93 -7.78
CA LYS A 133 7.58 -26.69 -6.73
C LYS A 133 8.67 -25.89 -6.04
N ASN A 134 9.14 -24.81 -6.69
CA ASN A 134 10.22 -23.98 -6.18
C ASN A 134 9.73 -23.16 -4.99
N GLU A 135 10.60 -23.00 -3.99
CA GLU A 135 10.39 -22.05 -2.91
C GLU A 135 10.40 -20.60 -3.46
N ILE A 136 9.40 -19.81 -3.06
CA ILE A 136 9.25 -18.44 -3.54
C ILE A 136 10.13 -17.53 -2.70
N VAL A 137 11.15 -16.93 -3.31
CA VAL A 137 12.03 -15.95 -2.65
C VAL A 137 11.53 -14.54 -2.97
N ILE A 138 11.03 -13.86 -1.96
CA ILE A 138 10.67 -12.46 -2.03
C ILE A 138 11.91 -11.62 -1.81
N LEU A 139 12.29 -10.85 -2.81
CA LEU A 139 13.42 -9.93 -2.74
C LEU A 139 12.90 -8.49 -2.79
N THR A 140 13.24 -7.69 -1.81
CA THR A 140 12.75 -6.31 -1.75
C THR A 140 13.78 -5.34 -1.19
N ALA A 141 13.78 -4.12 -1.72
CA ALA A 141 14.43 -2.96 -1.13
C ALA A 141 13.38 -2.11 -0.43
N THR A 142 13.73 -1.56 0.72
CA THR A 142 12.79 -0.75 1.51
C THR A 142 13.44 0.51 2.07
N SER A 143 12.65 1.56 2.16
CA SER A 143 12.93 2.76 2.96
C SER A 143 12.29 2.70 4.38
N GLY A 144 11.81 1.50 4.79
CA GLY A 144 11.24 1.24 6.11
C GLY A 144 9.95 0.40 6.06
N ASP A 145 8.81 1.01 5.82
CA ASP A 145 7.48 0.41 6.03
C ASP A 145 7.16 -0.82 5.21
N THR A 146 7.44 -0.78 3.89
CA THR A 146 7.05 -1.89 3.00
C THR A 146 7.83 -3.16 3.32
N GLY A 147 9.14 -3.03 3.58
CA GLY A 147 9.97 -4.17 3.95
C GLY A 147 9.52 -4.80 5.26
N LYS A 148 9.23 -3.97 6.27
CA LYS A 148 8.74 -4.47 7.57
C LYS A 148 7.41 -5.20 7.43
N ALA A 149 6.44 -4.63 6.72
CA ALA A 149 5.13 -5.25 6.52
C ALA A 149 5.25 -6.56 5.69
N ALA A 150 6.13 -6.59 4.69
CA ALA A 150 6.40 -7.81 3.93
C ALA A 150 7.03 -8.89 4.81
N MET A 151 8.03 -8.57 5.62
CA MET A 151 8.63 -9.53 6.53
C MET A 151 7.62 -10.10 7.53
N ALA A 152 6.79 -9.24 8.14
CA ALA A 152 5.77 -9.69 9.08
C ALA A 152 4.73 -10.60 8.42
N GLY A 153 4.33 -10.30 7.17
CA GLY A 153 3.38 -11.12 6.41
C GLY A 153 3.95 -12.47 5.97
N PHE A 154 5.22 -12.51 5.54
CA PHE A 154 5.87 -13.73 5.04
C PHE A 154 6.54 -14.57 6.13
N ALA A 155 6.69 -14.04 7.37
CA ALA A 155 7.32 -14.75 8.46
C ALA A 155 6.68 -16.13 8.69
N ASP A 156 7.52 -17.18 8.66
CA ASP A 156 7.14 -18.58 8.89
C ASP A 156 6.04 -19.13 7.93
N VAL A 157 5.81 -18.48 6.79
CA VAL A 157 4.92 -19.02 5.75
C VAL A 157 5.68 -20.05 4.92
N GLU A 158 5.25 -21.30 5.02
CA GLU A 158 5.86 -22.44 4.33
C GLU A 158 5.90 -22.26 2.80
N GLY A 159 7.04 -22.60 2.19
CA GLY A 159 7.27 -22.46 0.75
C GLY A 159 7.64 -21.03 0.32
N THR A 160 7.93 -20.16 1.28
CA THR A 160 8.39 -18.79 1.01
C THR A 160 9.63 -18.44 1.82
N ARG A 161 10.44 -17.55 1.28
CA ARG A 161 11.57 -16.88 1.95
C ARG A 161 11.54 -15.40 1.59
N ILE A 162 11.92 -14.55 2.51
CA ILE A 162 12.00 -13.11 2.25
C ILE A 162 13.37 -12.56 2.63
N ILE A 163 13.97 -11.82 1.69
CA ILE A 163 15.23 -11.11 1.88
C ILE A 163 14.99 -9.63 1.67
N VAL A 164 15.24 -8.81 2.69
CA VAL A 164 15.00 -7.38 2.68
C VAL A 164 16.30 -6.61 2.77
N PHE A 165 16.52 -5.71 1.83
CA PHE A 165 17.62 -4.76 1.84
C PHE A 165 17.15 -3.37 2.27
N TYR A 166 17.87 -2.72 3.17
CA TYR A 166 17.61 -1.35 3.57
C TYR A 166 18.91 -0.54 3.68
N PRO A 167 18.87 0.79 3.42
CA PRO A 167 20.06 1.62 3.54
C PRO A 167 20.42 1.81 5.01
N LYS A 168 21.66 1.47 5.38
CA LYS A 168 22.21 1.72 6.72
C LYS A 168 22.14 3.21 7.02
N ASN A 169 21.54 3.60 8.15
CA ASN A 169 21.26 4.99 8.53
C ASN A 169 20.27 5.76 7.63
N GLY A 170 19.55 5.07 6.73
CA GLY A 170 18.56 5.68 5.83
C GLY A 170 17.11 5.47 6.24
N VAL A 171 16.85 4.97 7.46
CA VAL A 171 15.52 4.72 8.04
C VAL A 171 15.48 5.24 9.48
N SER A 172 14.26 5.44 10.05
CA SER A 172 14.16 5.84 11.46
C SER A 172 14.64 4.73 12.41
N LYS A 173 15.01 5.09 13.63
CA LYS A 173 15.45 4.10 14.65
C LYS A 173 14.39 3.06 14.94
N VAL A 174 13.10 3.48 15.00
CA VAL A 174 11.97 2.55 15.20
C VAL A 174 11.85 1.60 14.01
N GLN A 175 11.91 2.10 12.79
CA GLN A 175 11.84 1.26 11.59
C GLN A 175 13.01 0.28 11.49
N GLU A 176 14.23 0.74 11.76
CA GLU A 176 15.41 -0.14 11.77
C GLU A 176 15.26 -1.26 12.82
N LEU A 177 14.87 -0.90 14.04
CA LEU A 177 14.67 -1.86 15.11
C LEU A 177 13.56 -2.86 14.78
N GLN A 178 12.45 -2.40 14.22
CA GLN A 178 11.38 -3.26 13.73
C GLN A 178 11.86 -4.30 12.72
N MET A 179 12.78 -3.95 11.81
CA MET A 179 13.34 -4.87 10.83
C MET A 179 14.33 -5.83 11.48
N ARG A 180 15.26 -5.31 12.25
CA ARG A 180 16.36 -6.11 12.84
C ARG A 180 15.89 -7.08 13.92
N THR A 181 14.72 -6.87 14.51
CA THR A 181 14.12 -7.75 15.53
C THR A 181 13.05 -8.68 14.98
N GLN A 182 12.76 -8.62 13.65
CA GLN A 182 11.73 -9.46 13.04
C GLN A 182 12.05 -10.94 13.22
N LYS A 183 11.10 -11.67 13.78
CA LYS A 183 11.16 -13.14 13.91
C LYS A 183 10.71 -13.81 12.61
N GLY A 184 11.14 -15.05 12.42
CA GLY A 184 10.79 -15.90 11.28
C GLY A 184 12.00 -16.67 10.78
N ALA A 185 11.89 -17.99 10.65
CA ALA A 185 12.97 -18.85 10.18
C ALA A 185 13.33 -18.64 8.70
N ASN A 186 12.43 -18.01 7.96
CA ASN A 186 12.51 -17.73 6.53
C ASN A 186 12.71 -16.23 6.22
N VAL A 187 13.12 -15.43 7.21
CA VAL A 187 13.28 -13.97 7.08
C VAL A 187 14.76 -13.62 7.20
N ASP A 188 15.27 -12.87 6.21
CA ASP A 188 16.62 -12.34 6.21
C ASP A 188 16.59 -10.82 5.96
N VAL A 189 17.38 -10.07 6.73
CA VAL A 189 17.48 -8.61 6.66
C VAL A 189 18.93 -8.20 6.49
N VAL A 190 19.19 -7.37 5.50
CA VAL A 190 20.53 -6.93 5.14
C VAL A 190 20.60 -5.41 5.07
N ALA A 191 21.46 -4.80 5.90
CA ALA A 191 21.78 -3.39 5.76
C ALA A 191 22.80 -3.18 4.64
N ILE A 192 22.58 -2.23 3.74
CA ILE A 192 23.54 -1.90 2.70
C ILE A 192 24.30 -0.61 3.03
N HIS A 193 25.58 -0.59 2.70
CA HIS A 193 26.38 0.64 2.67
C HIS A 193 26.05 1.39 1.37
N GLY A 194 25.06 2.27 1.44
CA GLY A 194 24.51 3.03 0.31
C GLY A 194 23.19 3.70 0.66
N ASN A 195 22.54 4.23 -0.34
CA ASN A 195 21.22 4.84 -0.21
C ASN A 195 20.09 3.89 -0.70
N PHE A 196 18.84 4.34 -0.62
CA PHE A 196 17.69 3.56 -1.07
C PHE A 196 17.73 3.25 -2.58
N ASP A 197 18.21 4.17 -3.42
CA ASP A 197 18.32 3.95 -4.86
C ASP A 197 19.33 2.84 -5.19
N ASN A 198 20.42 2.73 -4.41
CA ASN A 198 21.37 1.63 -4.53
C ASN A 198 20.71 0.28 -4.21
N ALA A 199 19.95 0.22 -3.11
CA ALA A 199 19.21 -0.99 -2.74
C ALA A 199 18.21 -1.40 -3.82
N GLN A 200 17.42 -0.43 -4.32
CA GLN A 200 16.40 -0.68 -5.34
C GLN A 200 17.01 -1.12 -6.67
N SER A 201 18.10 -0.47 -7.07
CA SER A 201 18.83 -0.82 -8.30
C SER A 201 19.43 -2.21 -8.22
N GLY A 202 20.03 -2.59 -7.09
CA GLY A 202 20.58 -3.92 -6.87
C GLY A 202 19.51 -5.01 -6.92
N VAL A 203 18.37 -4.80 -6.28
CA VAL A 203 17.23 -5.72 -6.35
C VAL A 203 16.73 -5.85 -7.80
N LYS A 204 16.57 -4.74 -8.52
CA LYS A 204 16.14 -4.76 -9.92
C LYS A 204 17.11 -5.53 -10.82
N GLN A 205 18.42 -5.30 -10.68
CA GLN A 205 19.44 -6.03 -11.42
C GLN A 205 19.36 -7.55 -11.19
N MET A 206 19.11 -7.99 -9.96
CA MET A 206 18.95 -9.43 -9.67
C MET A 206 17.68 -10.01 -10.29
N PHE A 207 16.58 -9.28 -10.39
CA PHE A 207 15.38 -9.72 -11.10
C PHE A 207 15.58 -9.84 -12.62
N GLU A 208 16.45 -9.02 -13.18
CA GLU A 208 16.77 -9.02 -14.64
C GLU A 208 17.87 -10.03 -15.00
N ASP A 209 18.57 -10.59 -14.02
CA ASP A 209 19.69 -11.52 -14.19
C ASP A 209 19.21 -12.94 -14.51
N GLN A 210 19.27 -13.31 -15.79
CA GLN A 210 18.82 -14.63 -16.28
C GLN A 210 19.72 -15.79 -15.83
N GLU A 211 21.01 -15.54 -15.61
CA GLU A 211 21.95 -16.55 -15.11
C GLU A 211 21.64 -16.88 -13.66
N LEU A 212 21.45 -15.84 -12.84
CA LEU A 212 21.02 -16.00 -11.44
C LEU A 212 19.66 -16.70 -11.35
N ALA A 213 18.68 -16.31 -12.18
CA ALA A 213 17.35 -16.92 -12.21
C ALA A 213 17.43 -18.43 -12.51
N LYS A 214 18.30 -18.84 -13.43
CA LYS A 214 18.54 -20.25 -13.77
C LYS A 214 19.22 -20.99 -12.62
N GLU A 215 20.27 -20.43 -12.04
CA GLU A 215 21.02 -21.01 -10.92
C GLU A 215 20.08 -21.24 -9.70
N LEU A 216 19.22 -20.28 -9.40
CA LEU A 216 18.21 -20.39 -8.36
C LEU A 216 17.19 -21.51 -8.68
N ALA A 217 16.70 -21.56 -9.92
CA ALA A 217 15.75 -22.59 -10.35
C ALA A 217 16.32 -24.01 -10.22
N ASP A 218 17.60 -24.20 -10.58
CA ASP A 218 18.32 -25.49 -10.45
C ASP A 218 18.46 -25.93 -8.97
N LYS A 219 18.37 -24.97 -8.05
CA LYS A 219 18.40 -25.21 -6.59
C LYS A 219 17.02 -25.21 -5.93
N GLY A 220 15.96 -25.11 -6.71
CA GLY A 220 14.59 -25.15 -6.21
C GLY A 220 14.06 -23.81 -5.70
N TYR A 221 14.64 -22.70 -6.10
CA TYR A 221 14.19 -21.33 -5.77
C TYR A 221 13.67 -20.59 -6.98
N GLN A 222 12.77 -19.63 -6.74
CA GLN A 222 12.38 -18.64 -7.75
C GLN A 222 12.09 -17.29 -7.12
N PHE A 223 12.52 -16.21 -7.75
CA PHE A 223 12.17 -14.87 -7.30
C PHE A 223 10.71 -14.54 -7.57
N SER A 224 10.13 -13.80 -6.63
CA SER A 224 8.85 -13.11 -6.83
C SER A 224 8.86 -11.77 -6.10
N SER A 225 7.88 -10.91 -6.40
CA SER A 225 7.81 -9.56 -5.87
C SER A 225 6.57 -9.36 -5.01
N ALA A 226 6.78 -8.82 -3.81
CA ALA A 226 5.74 -8.32 -2.93
C ALA A 226 5.49 -6.80 -3.10
N ASN A 227 5.97 -6.18 -4.17
CA ASN A 227 5.79 -4.75 -4.43
C ASN A 227 4.32 -4.39 -4.68
N SER A 228 3.98 -3.09 -4.53
CA SER A 228 2.62 -2.59 -4.70
C SER A 228 2.02 -2.80 -6.10
N ILE A 229 2.86 -3.11 -7.08
CA ILE A 229 2.44 -3.43 -8.46
C ILE A 229 1.83 -4.82 -8.61
N ASN A 230 2.08 -5.76 -7.68
CA ASN A 230 1.45 -7.07 -7.69
C ASN A 230 -0.07 -6.94 -7.51
N ILE A 231 -0.85 -7.59 -8.38
CA ILE A 231 -2.32 -7.57 -8.30
C ILE A 231 -2.82 -8.18 -6.98
N GLY A 232 -2.11 -9.14 -6.41
CA GLY A 232 -2.38 -9.73 -5.10
C GLY A 232 -2.24 -8.74 -3.94
N ARG A 233 -1.62 -7.56 -4.17
CA ARG A 233 -1.61 -6.45 -3.23
C ARG A 233 -2.71 -5.42 -3.48
N LEU A 234 -3.15 -5.28 -4.72
CA LEU A 234 -4.20 -4.32 -5.06
C LEU A 234 -5.59 -4.83 -4.65
N VAL A 235 -5.92 -6.07 -5.01
CA VAL A 235 -7.26 -6.64 -4.81
C VAL A 235 -7.70 -6.64 -3.34
N PRO A 236 -6.89 -7.04 -2.35
CA PRO A 236 -7.30 -7.00 -0.95
C PRO A 236 -7.66 -5.60 -0.44
N GLN A 237 -7.07 -4.57 -1.02
CA GLN A 237 -7.34 -3.18 -0.62
C GLN A 237 -8.73 -2.70 -1.07
N VAL A 238 -9.35 -3.33 -2.03
CA VAL A 238 -10.72 -2.99 -2.45
C VAL A 238 -11.71 -3.30 -1.32
N ALA A 239 -11.44 -4.35 -0.55
CA ALA A 239 -12.34 -4.83 0.51
C ALA A 239 -12.60 -3.80 1.60
N TYR A 240 -11.60 -3.06 2.07
CA TYR A 240 -11.80 -2.11 3.16
C TYR A 240 -12.60 -0.86 2.73
N TYR A 241 -12.65 -0.52 1.45
CA TYR A 241 -13.54 0.56 0.98
C TYR A 241 -15.00 0.11 0.89
N VAL A 242 -15.26 -1.13 0.47
CA VAL A 242 -16.59 -1.73 0.55
C VAL A 242 -17.03 -1.80 2.02
N TYR A 243 -16.16 -2.31 2.89
CA TYR A 243 -16.41 -2.40 4.33
C TYR A 243 -16.69 -1.04 4.97
N ALA A 244 -15.91 0.00 4.67
CA ALA A 244 -16.14 1.35 5.19
C ALA A 244 -17.53 1.88 4.81
N TYR A 245 -17.94 1.71 3.55
CA TYR A 245 -19.26 2.13 3.10
C TYR A 245 -20.38 1.37 3.82
N THR A 246 -20.25 0.05 3.93
CA THR A 246 -21.26 -0.78 4.58
C THR A 246 -21.37 -0.50 6.08
N LYS A 247 -20.26 -0.13 6.74
CA LYS A 247 -20.29 0.30 8.17
C LYS A 247 -20.92 1.67 8.37
N LEU A 248 -20.73 2.62 7.45
CA LEU A 248 -21.50 3.87 7.47
C LEU A 248 -23.00 3.62 7.35
N LEU A 249 -23.38 2.69 6.48
CA LEU A 249 -24.77 2.29 6.30
C LEU A 249 -25.34 1.59 7.54
N ALA A 250 -24.62 0.60 8.09
CA ALA A 250 -25.04 -0.12 9.27
C ALA A 250 -25.20 0.78 10.52
N ASN A 251 -24.35 1.79 10.65
CA ASN A 251 -24.39 2.75 11.74
C ASN A 251 -25.43 3.87 11.52
N GLY A 252 -26.17 3.85 10.41
CA GLY A 252 -27.17 4.88 10.09
C GLY A 252 -26.60 6.25 9.75
N GLU A 253 -25.29 6.33 9.47
CA GLU A 253 -24.62 7.57 9.10
C GLU A 253 -24.95 8.00 7.65
N ILE A 254 -25.25 7.06 6.79
CA ILE A 254 -25.73 7.28 5.41
C ILE A 254 -26.96 6.41 5.13
N LYS A 255 -27.72 6.79 4.09
CA LYS A 255 -28.78 5.97 3.50
C LYS A 255 -28.22 5.11 2.38
N ASP A 256 -28.90 4.01 2.04
CA ASP A 256 -28.52 3.19 0.89
C ASP A 256 -28.52 4.02 -0.39
N GLY A 257 -27.42 3.90 -1.16
CA GLY A 257 -27.17 4.68 -2.36
C GLY A 257 -26.70 6.13 -2.13
N GLU A 258 -26.65 6.61 -0.88
CA GLU A 258 -26.06 7.92 -0.57
C GLU A 258 -24.57 7.91 -0.88
N LYS A 259 -24.10 8.89 -1.64
CA LYS A 259 -22.70 8.95 -2.08
C LYS A 259 -21.80 9.48 -0.97
N ILE A 260 -20.57 8.98 -0.96
CA ILE A 260 -19.49 9.46 -0.09
C ILE A 260 -18.30 9.94 -0.93
N ASN A 261 -17.46 10.80 -0.37
CA ASN A 261 -16.16 11.11 -0.90
C ASN A 261 -15.12 10.27 -0.17
N VAL A 262 -14.08 9.83 -0.89
CA VAL A 262 -12.94 9.09 -0.31
C VAL A 262 -11.68 9.90 -0.53
N VAL A 263 -10.93 10.17 0.55
CA VAL A 263 -9.69 10.94 0.54
C VAL A 263 -8.54 10.00 0.87
N VAL A 264 -7.52 9.97 0.02
CA VAL A 264 -6.43 9.00 0.17
C VAL A 264 -5.07 9.71 0.12
N PRO A 265 -4.25 9.59 1.19
CA PRO A 265 -2.86 10.00 1.10
C PRO A 265 -2.14 9.10 0.10
N THR A 266 -1.63 9.69 -0.98
CA THR A 266 -1.30 8.94 -2.19
C THR A 266 0.18 9.06 -2.57
N GLY A 267 0.88 7.91 -2.63
CA GLY A 267 2.19 7.75 -3.24
C GLY A 267 2.10 6.91 -4.52
N ASN A 268 2.30 5.59 -4.42
CA ASN A 268 2.31 4.66 -5.56
C ASN A 268 0.94 4.36 -6.18
N PHE A 269 -0.09 5.13 -5.86
CA PHE A 269 -1.44 5.06 -6.42
C PHE A 269 -2.23 3.77 -6.15
N GLY A 270 -1.67 2.78 -5.46
CA GLY A 270 -2.33 1.50 -5.20
C GLY A 270 -3.60 1.63 -4.37
N ASN A 271 -3.52 2.37 -3.27
CA ASN A 271 -4.62 2.57 -2.33
C ASN A 271 -5.82 3.29 -2.98
N ILE A 272 -5.59 4.45 -3.61
CA ILE A 272 -6.68 5.20 -4.27
C ILE A 272 -7.24 4.45 -5.50
N LEU A 273 -6.42 3.66 -6.20
CA LEU A 273 -6.88 2.81 -7.29
C LEU A 273 -7.80 1.69 -6.76
N ALA A 274 -7.53 1.15 -5.57
CA ALA A 274 -8.43 0.21 -4.92
C ALA A 274 -9.79 0.85 -4.58
N ALA A 275 -9.82 2.10 -4.15
CA ALA A 275 -11.05 2.87 -3.97
C ALA A 275 -11.78 3.09 -5.31
N TYR A 276 -11.04 3.34 -6.39
CA TYR A 276 -11.63 3.42 -7.74
C TYR A 276 -12.22 2.08 -8.20
N TYR A 277 -11.56 0.97 -7.88
CA TYR A 277 -12.11 -0.36 -8.14
C TYR A 277 -13.37 -0.63 -7.30
N ALA A 278 -13.40 -0.22 -6.03
CA ALA A 278 -14.59 -0.31 -5.18
C ALA A 278 -15.77 0.48 -5.77
N LYS A 279 -15.51 1.70 -6.27
CA LYS A 279 -16.53 2.48 -7.00
C LYS A 279 -17.09 1.71 -8.20
N ASN A 280 -16.23 1.10 -9.00
CA ASN A 280 -16.64 0.32 -10.18
C ASN A 280 -17.32 -1.02 -9.81
N LEU A 281 -17.05 -1.56 -8.61
CA LEU A 281 -17.81 -2.69 -8.05
C LEU A 281 -19.25 -2.32 -7.67
N GLY A 282 -19.56 -1.04 -7.56
CA GLY A 282 -20.89 -0.55 -7.22
C GLY A 282 -20.98 0.24 -5.91
N VAL A 283 -19.86 0.50 -5.21
CA VAL A 283 -19.88 1.37 -4.02
C VAL A 283 -20.20 2.81 -4.45
N PRO A 284 -21.20 3.46 -3.82
CA PRO A 284 -21.58 4.82 -4.17
C PRO A 284 -20.53 5.86 -3.72
N ILE A 285 -19.46 6.00 -4.48
CA ILE A 285 -18.42 7.00 -4.27
C ILE A 285 -18.64 8.17 -5.25
N ALA A 286 -18.76 9.38 -4.73
CA ALA A 286 -18.88 10.60 -5.54
C ALA A 286 -17.53 11.02 -6.10
N LYS A 287 -16.55 11.27 -5.21
CA LYS A 287 -15.19 11.70 -5.56
C LYS A 287 -14.15 10.86 -4.87
N LEU A 288 -13.06 10.66 -5.59
CA LEU A 288 -11.79 10.11 -5.10
C LEU A 288 -10.80 11.27 -5.02
N ILE A 289 -10.40 11.65 -3.83
CA ILE A 289 -9.58 12.84 -3.60
C ILE A 289 -8.14 12.36 -3.34
N CYS A 290 -7.28 12.61 -4.32
CA CYS A 290 -5.86 12.28 -4.27
C CYS A 290 -5.12 13.36 -3.47
N ALA A 291 -4.62 13.02 -2.30
CA ALA A 291 -3.84 13.90 -1.46
C ALA A 291 -2.34 13.65 -1.65
N SER A 292 -1.59 14.70 -1.98
CA SER A 292 -0.13 14.70 -2.14
C SER A 292 0.53 15.48 -1.01
N ASN A 293 1.77 15.15 -0.69
CA ASN A 293 2.67 16.00 0.10
C ASN A 293 3.45 16.96 -0.83
N ASP A 294 4.55 17.53 -0.38
CA ASP A 294 5.39 18.43 -1.19
C ASP A 294 5.90 17.78 -2.49
N ASN A 295 5.99 16.45 -2.56
CA ASN A 295 6.21 15.72 -3.80
C ASN A 295 4.91 15.60 -4.61
N LYS A 296 4.38 16.71 -5.07
CA LYS A 296 3.04 16.86 -5.64
C LYS A 296 2.91 16.49 -7.11
N VAL A 297 3.65 15.51 -7.59
CA VAL A 297 3.61 15.06 -9.00
C VAL A 297 2.21 14.63 -9.43
N LEU A 298 1.46 13.95 -8.56
CA LEU A 298 0.10 13.52 -8.83
C LEU A 298 -0.88 14.69 -8.86
N TYR A 299 -0.78 15.62 -7.89
CA TYR A 299 -1.57 16.84 -7.90
C TYR A 299 -1.41 17.60 -9.22
N ASP A 300 -0.17 17.86 -9.65
CA ASP A 300 0.12 18.56 -10.90
C ASP A 300 -0.43 17.80 -12.11
N PHE A 301 -0.31 16.47 -12.13
CA PHE A 301 -0.89 15.63 -13.19
C PHE A 301 -2.43 15.80 -13.29
N PHE A 302 -3.15 15.72 -12.17
CA PHE A 302 -4.60 15.91 -12.18
C PHE A 302 -5.03 17.32 -12.61
N GLN A 303 -4.23 18.34 -12.29
CA GLN A 303 -4.51 19.72 -12.70
C GLN A 303 -4.24 19.92 -14.20
N THR A 304 -3.12 19.46 -14.70
CA THR A 304 -2.63 19.80 -16.05
C THR A 304 -2.89 18.73 -17.10
N GLY A 305 -3.00 17.46 -16.71
CA GLY A 305 -2.96 16.31 -17.62
C GLY A 305 -1.54 15.89 -18.00
N THR A 306 -0.52 16.56 -17.47
CA THR A 306 0.90 16.24 -17.72
C THR A 306 1.53 15.63 -16.47
N TYR A 307 2.05 14.42 -16.61
CA TYR A 307 2.88 13.77 -15.60
C TYR A 307 4.34 14.09 -15.89
N ASP A 308 5.02 14.73 -14.93
CA ASP A 308 6.42 15.15 -15.08
C ASP A 308 7.22 14.77 -13.84
N LYS A 309 8.15 13.79 -13.99
CA LYS A 309 9.06 13.36 -12.91
C LYS A 309 10.35 14.19 -12.83
N ASN A 310 10.59 15.10 -13.79
CA ASN A 310 11.79 15.94 -13.85
C ASN A 310 11.66 17.11 -12.87
N ARG A 311 11.75 16.79 -11.59
CA ARG A 311 11.62 17.74 -10.49
C ARG A 311 12.54 17.33 -9.34
N GLU A 312 12.76 18.24 -8.42
CA GLU A 312 13.48 17.94 -7.21
C GLU A 312 12.69 16.98 -6.32
N PHE A 313 13.40 16.04 -5.71
CA PHE A 313 12.83 15.11 -4.73
C PHE A 313 12.95 15.73 -3.34
N VAL A 314 11.83 15.81 -2.63
CA VAL A 314 11.76 16.40 -1.29
C VAL A 314 11.58 15.28 -0.25
N LEU A 315 12.44 15.23 0.75
CA LEU A 315 12.24 14.36 1.92
C LEU A 315 11.25 15.02 2.87
N THR A 316 10.17 14.33 3.20
CA THR A 316 9.10 14.86 4.04
C THR A 316 8.89 14.00 5.30
N THR A 317 8.02 14.47 6.19
CA THR A 317 7.56 13.70 7.37
C THR A 317 6.53 12.63 7.03
N SER A 318 6.06 12.56 5.77
CA SER A 318 5.16 11.52 5.24
C SER A 318 5.84 10.65 4.16
N PRO A 319 6.89 9.89 4.51
CA PRO A 319 7.84 9.29 3.55
C PRO A 319 7.22 8.26 2.61
N SER A 320 6.10 7.63 2.94
CA SER A 320 5.41 6.70 2.03
C SER A 320 4.79 7.40 0.80
N MET A 321 4.72 8.74 0.83
CA MET A 321 4.23 9.58 -0.26
C MET A 321 5.37 10.26 -1.03
N ASP A 322 6.64 10.11 -0.58
CA ASP A 322 7.82 10.67 -1.24
C ASP A 322 8.13 9.86 -2.50
N ILE A 323 7.54 10.26 -3.61
CA ILE A 323 7.70 9.59 -4.90
C ILE A 323 7.83 10.60 -6.05
N LEU A 324 8.58 10.22 -7.07
CA LEU A 324 8.59 10.90 -8.38
C LEU A 324 7.88 10.06 -9.45
N ILE A 325 7.79 8.73 -9.28
CA ILE A 325 7.09 7.82 -10.16
C ILE A 325 6.02 7.08 -9.36
N SER A 326 4.76 7.31 -9.70
CA SER A 326 3.60 6.66 -9.10
C SER A 326 3.23 5.42 -9.91
N SER A 327 3.71 4.25 -9.46
CA SER A 327 3.76 3.02 -10.27
C SER A 327 2.39 2.47 -10.68
N ASN A 328 1.36 2.55 -9.82
CA ASN A 328 0.03 2.03 -10.15
C ASN A 328 -0.83 3.02 -10.96
N LEU A 329 -0.40 4.27 -11.12
CA LEU A 329 -1.10 5.24 -11.96
C LEU A 329 -1.23 4.71 -13.40
N GLU A 330 -0.26 3.94 -13.87
CA GLU A 330 -0.29 3.30 -15.20
C GLU A 330 -1.56 2.44 -15.40
N ARG A 331 -2.13 1.84 -14.33
CA ARG A 331 -3.41 1.12 -14.42
C ARG A 331 -4.59 2.06 -14.68
N LEU A 332 -4.60 3.24 -14.08
CA LEU A 332 -5.60 4.27 -14.38
C LEU A 332 -5.44 4.81 -15.80
N ILE A 333 -4.20 5.10 -16.22
CA ILE A 333 -3.90 5.54 -17.60
C ILE A 333 -4.45 4.55 -18.62
N TYR A 334 -4.24 3.25 -18.41
CA TYR A 334 -4.78 2.19 -19.26
C TYR A 334 -6.32 2.26 -19.37
N LEU A 335 -7.02 2.45 -18.26
CA LEU A 335 -8.48 2.54 -18.25
C LEU A 335 -9.02 3.80 -18.95
N ILE A 336 -8.39 4.96 -18.70
CA ILE A 336 -8.85 6.22 -19.28
C ILE A 336 -8.50 6.36 -20.77
N CYS A 337 -7.46 5.67 -21.27
CA CYS A 337 -7.21 5.61 -22.72
C CYS A 337 -8.10 4.60 -23.46
N GLY A 338 -9.08 4.01 -22.78
CA GLY A 338 -10.02 3.06 -23.39
C GLY A 338 -9.48 1.66 -23.52
N GLU A 339 -8.58 1.28 -22.61
CA GLU A 339 -7.91 -0.03 -22.56
C GLU A 339 -6.99 -0.29 -23.77
N ASP A 340 -6.47 0.77 -24.37
CA ASP A 340 -5.52 0.73 -25.47
C ASP A 340 -4.11 0.45 -24.94
N SER A 341 -3.63 -0.78 -25.20
CA SER A 341 -2.30 -1.24 -24.75
C SER A 341 -1.15 -0.52 -25.46
N GLU A 342 -1.30 -0.20 -26.75
CA GLU A 342 -0.26 0.49 -27.52
C GLU A 342 -0.12 1.94 -27.06
N LYS A 343 -1.24 2.63 -26.86
CA LYS A 343 -1.23 4.00 -26.32
C LYS A 343 -0.65 4.04 -24.89
N THR A 344 -1.01 3.07 -24.05
CA THR A 344 -0.44 2.97 -22.69
C THR A 344 1.08 2.77 -22.75
N LYS A 345 1.54 1.86 -23.60
CA LYS A 345 2.97 1.59 -23.80
C LYS A 345 3.72 2.82 -24.30
N GLU A 346 3.14 3.56 -25.26
CA GLU A 346 3.70 4.81 -25.79
C GLU A 346 3.95 5.82 -24.67
N LEU A 347 2.91 6.10 -23.82
CA LEU A 347 3.01 7.05 -22.73
C LEU A 347 4.04 6.61 -21.67
N MET A 348 4.14 5.32 -21.38
CA MET A 348 5.13 4.80 -20.41
C MET A 348 6.55 4.86 -20.97
N GLU A 349 6.75 4.65 -22.28
CA GLU A 349 8.05 4.80 -22.91
C GLU A 349 8.46 6.28 -22.98
N GLU A 350 7.51 7.18 -23.23
CA GLU A 350 7.74 8.62 -23.14
C GLU A 350 8.19 9.04 -21.73
N LEU A 351 7.51 8.53 -20.68
CA LEU A 351 7.93 8.76 -19.29
C LEU A 351 9.35 8.26 -19.01
N LYS A 352 9.71 7.11 -19.56
CA LYS A 352 11.03 6.50 -19.37
C LYS A 352 12.13 7.33 -20.05
N THR A 353 11.89 7.79 -21.28
CA THR A 353 12.89 8.44 -22.15
C THR A 353 13.03 9.93 -21.88
N THR A 354 11.90 10.65 -21.70
CA THR A 354 11.86 12.10 -21.52
C THR A 354 11.59 12.55 -20.08
N GLY A 355 11.13 11.63 -19.24
CA GLY A 355 10.73 11.92 -17.86
C GLY A 355 9.32 12.49 -17.72
N LYS A 356 8.55 12.61 -18.80
CA LYS A 356 7.19 13.16 -18.78
C LYS A 356 6.32 12.59 -19.88
N TYR A 357 4.99 12.68 -19.71
CA TYR A 357 3.99 12.47 -20.76
C TYR A 357 2.78 13.38 -20.53
N THR A 358 1.97 13.59 -21.56
CA THR A 358 0.73 14.35 -21.48
C THR A 358 -0.42 13.50 -22.02
N ILE A 359 -1.51 13.36 -21.25
CA ILE A 359 -2.73 12.68 -21.70
C ILE A 359 -3.57 13.59 -22.60
N THR A 360 -4.41 12.97 -23.43
CA THR A 360 -5.29 13.74 -24.33
C THR A 360 -6.43 14.42 -23.55
N PRO A 361 -7.08 15.45 -24.11
CA PRO A 361 -8.26 16.07 -23.50
C PRO A 361 -9.37 15.05 -23.17
N GLU A 362 -9.62 14.09 -24.07
CA GLU A 362 -10.64 13.04 -23.88
C GLU A 362 -10.28 12.09 -22.71
N MET A 363 -8.98 11.78 -22.54
CA MET A 363 -8.52 11.02 -21.39
C MET A 363 -8.69 11.83 -20.09
N LYS A 364 -8.44 13.16 -20.16
CA LYS A 364 -8.59 14.03 -18.99
C LYS A 364 -10.05 14.13 -18.54
N GLU A 365 -11.01 14.15 -19.45
CA GLU A 365 -12.44 14.12 -19.11
C GLU A 365 -12.83 12.88 -18.31
N LYS A 366 -12.21 11.72 -18.59
CA LYS A 366 -12.43 10.47 -17.84
C LYS A 366 -11.84 10.48 -16.42
N LEU A 367 -11.10 11.51 -16.04
CA LEU A 367 -10.64 11.74 -14.66
C LEU A 367 -11.69 12.49 -13.80
N ALA A 368 -12.89 12.72 -14.30
CA ALA A 368 -13.94 13.48 -13.59
C ALA A 368 -14.31 12.92 -12.21
N ASP A 369 -14.09 11.63 -11.97
CA ASP A 369 -14.29 10.99 -10.67
C ASP A 369 -13.22 11.39 -9.63
N PHE A 370 -12.11 11.96 -10.07
CA PHE A 370 -11.00 12.34 -9.22
C PHE A 370 -10.99 13.84 -8.93
N ALA A 371 -10.52 14.18 -7.74
CA ALA A 371 -10.06 15.50 -7.36
C ALA A 371 -8.66 15.35 -6.76
N ALA A 372 -7.90 16.43 -6.69
CA ALA A 372 -6.55 16.40 -6.12
C ALA A 372 -6.24 17.68 -5.34
N GLY A 373 -5.47 17.52 -4.27
CA GLY A 373 -4.89 18.58 -3.47
C GLY A 373 -3.51 18.18 -2.96
N TYR A 374 -2.82 19.12 -2.32
CA TYR A 374 -1.56 18.84 -1.65
C TYR A 374 -1.46 19.62 -0.34
N SER A 375 -0.60 19.15 0.55
CA SER A 375 -0.28 19.78 1.82
C SER A 375 1.24 19.95 1.93
N THR A 376 1.68 21.10 2.36
CA THR A 376 3.08 21.35 2.73
C THR A 376 3.39 20.72 4.09
N GLU A 377 4.68 20.65 4.45
CA GLU A 377 5.10 20.17 5.78
C GLU A 377 4.51 21.03 6.91
N GLU A 378 4.43 22.36 6.75
CA GLU A 378 3.82 23.26 7.71
C GLU A 378 2.31 23.01 7.86
N GLU A 379 1.57 22.97 6.76
CA GLU A 379 0.13 22.66 6.74
C GLU A 379 -0.18 21.27 7.30
N THR A 380 0.72 20.32 7.10
CA THR A 380 0.61 18.97 7.65
C THR A 380 0.73 18.99 9.18
N ALA A 381 1.72 19.69 9.70
CA ALA A 381 1.91 19.87 11.15
C ALA A 381 0.73 20.64 11.78
N GLU A 382 0.26 21.70 11.15
CA GLU A 382 -0.93 22.45 11.58
C GLU A 382 -2.17 21.57 11.61
N SER A 383 -2.37 20.69 10.62
CA SER A 383 -3.49 19.77 10.57
C SER A 383 -3.49 18.80 11.75
N ILE A 384 -2.32 18.27 12.15
CA ILE A 384 -2.19 17.43 13.36
C ILE A 384 -2.55 18.24 14.60
N HIS A 385 -1.94 19.41 14.75
CA HIS A 385 -2.12 20.29 15.92
C HIS A 385 -3.59 20.67 16.11
N ASP A 386 -4.20 21.22 15.07
CA ASP A 386 -5.56 21.76 15.12
C ASP A 386 -6.60 20.67 15.36
N THR A 387 -6.44 19.50 14.72
CA THR A 387 -7.34 18.35 14.93
C THR A 387 -7.22 17.88 16.38
N TYR A 388 -6.01 17.71 16.89
CA TYR A 388 -5.80 17.34 18.29
C TYR A 388 -6.40 18.36 19.26
N GLN A 389 -6.15 19.66 19.08
CA GLN A 389 -6.66 20.73 19.96
C GLN A 389 -8.20 20.78 20.00
N LYS A 390 -8.85 20.52 18.86
CA LYS A 390 -10.31 20.58 18.77
C LYS A 390 -10.99 19.34 19.28
N THR A 391 -10.41 18.16 19.04
CA THR A 391 -11.14 16.88 19.16
C THR A 391 -10.44 15.86 20.06
N GLY A 392 -9.16 16.04 20.36
CA GLY A 392 -8.33 15.05 21.03
C GLY A 392 -7.87 13.91 20.12
N TYR A 393 -8.33 13.85 18.86
CA TYR A 393 -7.91 12.82 17.92
C TYR A 393 -6.48 13.08 17.44
N VAL A 394 -5.63 12.05 17.52
CA VAL A 394 -4.22 12.12 17.08
C VAL A 394 -4.06 11.25 15.84
N MET A 395 -3.60 11.85 14.75
CA MET A 395 -3.34 11.18 13.49
C MET A 395 -1.86 11.23 13.11
N ASP A 396 -1.44 10.31 12.25
CA ASP A 396 -0.10 10.31 11.66
C ASP A 396 0.04 11.38 10.57
N THR A 397 1.27 11.61 10.15
CA THR A 397 1.60 12.64 9.15
C THR A 397 0.96 12.41 7.78
N HIS A 398 0.82 11.15 7.33
CA HIS A 398 0.16 10.83 6.06
C HIS A 398 -1.35 11.11 6.12
N THR A 399 -1.99 10.70 7.21
CA THR A 399 -3.40 10.99 7.45
C THR A 399 -3.64 12.49 7.55
N ALA A 400 -2.71 13.24 8.15
CA ALA A 400 -2.77 14.70 8.26
C ALA A 400 -2.74 15.39 6.89
N VAL A 401 -1.90 14.93 5.96
CA VAL A 401 -1.92 15.41 4.57
C VAL A 401 -3.31 15.22 3.97
N ALA A 402 -3.92 14.04 4.14
CA ALA A 402 -5.25 13.78 3.60
C ALA A 402 -6.35 14.60 4.28
N ALA A 403 -6.26 14.82 5.59
CA ALA A 403 -7.20 15.64 6.35
C ALA A 403 -7.15 17.11 5.89
N HIS A 404 -5.94 17.67 5.73
CA HIS A 404 -5.75 19.03 5.21
C HIS A 404 -6.35 19.16 3.80
N VAL A 405 -6.05 18.23 2.89
CA VAL A 405 -6.58 18.22 1.52
C VAL A 405 -8.10 18.07 1.50
N CYS A 406 -8.69 17.29 2.42
CA CYS A 406 -10.14 17.19 2.58
C CYS A 406 -10.76 18.56 2.92
N GLY A 407 -10.18 19.27 3.87
CA GLY A 407 -10.58 20.63 4.24
C GLY A 407 -10.48 21.62 3.07
N GLN A 408 -9.34 21.62 2.36
CA GLN A 408 -9.15 22.43 1.15
C GLN A 408 -10.20 22.14 0.07
N TYR A 409 -10.47 20.86 -0.19
CA TYR A 409 -11.47 20.43 -1.17
C TYR A 409 -12.86 20.96 -0.82
N ARG A 410 -13.31 20.75 0.42
CA ARG A 410 -14.60 21.27 0.92
C ARG A 410 -14.71 22.78 0.81
N ALA A 411 -13.70 23.50 1.25
CA ALA A 411 -13.66 24.95 1.19
C ALA A 411 -13.72 25.49 -0.24
N LYS A 412 -13.05 24.82 -1.19
CA LYS A 412 -13.00 25.24 -2.60
C LYS A 412 -14.25 24.88 -3.39
N SER A 413 -14.81 23.68 -3.15
CA SER A 413 -15.93 23.14 -3.93
C SER A 413 -17.31 23.45 -3.33
N GLY A 414 -17.38 23.73 -2.02
CA GLY A 414 -18.64 23.80 -1.28
C GLY A 414 -19.34 22.44 -1.10
N ASP A 415 -18.69 21.34 -1.46
CA ASP A 415 -19.23 19.97 -1.38
C ASP A 415 -19.37 19.52 0.08
N GLN A 416 -20.59 19.20 0.49
CA GLN A 416 -20.93 18.73 1.85
C GLN A 416 -21.07 17.20 1.93
N THR A 417 -20.71 16.49 0.87
CA THR A 417 -20.72 15.02 0.85
C THR A 417 -19.80 14.48 1.94
N LYS A 418 -20.29 13.48 2.69
CA LYS A 418 -19.51 12.85 3.76
C LYS A 418 -18.20 12.31 3.24
N CYS A 419 -17.13 12.59 3.95
CA CYS A 419 -15.77 12.16 3.58
C CYS A 419 -15.30 11.01 4.46
N VAL A 420 -14.73 10.01 3.81
CA VAL A 420 -13.94 8.94 4.46
C VAL A 420 -12.47 9.17 4.10
N ILE A 421 -11.65 9.39 5.10
CA ILE A 421 -10.20 9.54 4.96
C ILE A 421 -9.54 8.19 5.25
N ALA A 422 -8.72 7.70 4.34
CA ALA A 422 -7.89 6.54 4.60
C ALA A 422 -6.77 6.91 5.59
N SER A 423 -6.89 6.46 6.85
CA SER A 423 -5.90 6.65 7.89
C SER A 423 -4.87 5.53 7.80
N THR A 424 -3.70 5.83 7.25
CA THR A 424 -2.81 4.82 6.67
C THR A 424 -1.70 4.36 7.60
N ALA A 425 -1.46 5.06 8.71
CA ALA A 425 -0.48 4.65 9.71
C ALA A 425 -0.89 5.08 11.12
N SER A 426 -0.43 4.34 12.11
CA SER A 426 -0.55 4.73 13.50
C SER A 426 0.35 5.93 13.80
N PRO A 427 -0.08 6.91 14.62
CA PRO A 427 0.77 8.01 15.07
C PRO A 427 2.04 7.53 15.80
N TYR A 428 2.01 6.36 16.40
CA TYR A 428 3.19 5.75 17.04
C TYR A 428 4.33 5.44 16.08
N LYS A 429 4.03 5.24 14.79
CA LYS A 429 5.05 4.96 13.76
C LYS A 429 5.88 6.19 13.40
N PHE A 430 5.31 7.35 13.55
CA PHE A 430 5.92 8.66 13.26
C PHE A 430 5.89 9.57 14.50
N VAL A 431 6.09 8.97 15.68
CA VAL A 431 5.90 9.60 16.98
C VAL A 431 6.64 10.94 17.12
N LYS A 432 7.85 11.04 16.56
CA LYS A 432 8.63 12.30 16.64
C LYS A 432 7.93 13.44 15.89
N SER A 433 7.52 13.21 14.66
CA SER A 433 6.83 14.23 13.84
C SER A 433 5.47 14.60 14.43
N VAL A 434 4.71 13.61 14.86
CA VAL A 434 3.39 13.80 15.48
C VAL A 434 3.51 14.60 16.78
N MET A 435 4.39 14.21 17.70
CA MET A 435 4.56 14.89 18.97
C MET A 435 5.15 16.30 18.81
N SER A 436 6.03 16.51 17.82
CA SER A 436 6.55 17.85 17.51
C SER A 436 5.47 18.79 16.95
N ALA A 437 4.52 18.24 16.20
CA ALA A 437 3.38 19.00 15.70
C ALA A 437 2.38 19.36 16.82
N ILE A 438 2.17 18.46 17.79
CA ILE A 438 1.29 18.72 18.96
C ILE A 438 1.94 19.75 19.88
N ASP A 439 3.24 19.63 20.15
CA ASP A 439 4.00 20.52 21.02
C ASP A 439 5.46 20.61 20.53
N ALA A 440 5.86 21.80 20.11
CA ALA A 440 7.18 22.09 19.55
C ALA A 440 8.35 21.78 20.52
N GLU A 441 8.12 21.73 21.83
CA GLU A 441 9.13 21.35 22.82
C GLU A 441 9.64 19.91 22.61
N ASN A 442 8.85 19.06 21.95
CA ASN A 442 9.21 17.67 21.66
C ASN A 442 10.17 17.51 20.46
N ALA A 443 10.40 18.55 19.67
CA ALA A 443 11.18 18.46 18.42
C ALA A 443 12.59 17.87 18.59
N ASN A 444 13.22 18.14 19.73
CA ASN A 444 14.58 17.67 20.06
C ASN A 444 14.62 16.44 20.98
N ALA A 445 13.47 15.88 21.35
CA ALA A 445 13.41 14.72 22.21
C ALA A 445 13.84 13.44 21.46
N ASP A 446 14.36 12.46 22.21
CA ASP A 446 14.61 11.13 21.66
C ASP A 446 13.29 10.44 21.34
N GLU A 447 13.25 9.77 20.20
CA GLU A 447 12.04 9.15 19.65
C GLU A 447 11.39 8.14 20.63
N PHE A 448 12.20 7.34 21.31
CA PHE A 448 11.68 6.35 22.27
C PHE A 448 11.10 6.98 23.54
N ASN A 449 11.62 8.14 23.95
CA ASN A 449 11.08 8.88 25.10
C ASN A 449 9.71 9.53 24.79
N LEU A 450 9.38 9.69 23.52
CA LEU A 450 8.10 10.26 23.08
C LEU A 450 6.96 9.23 23.06
N LEU A 451 7.25 7.93 23.01
CA LEU A 451 6.23 6.87 22.96
C LEU A 451 5.28 6.88 24.18
N PRO A 452 5.77 6.92 25.43
CA PRO A 452 4.90 7.05 26.59
C PRO A 452 4.12 8.38 26.62
N LYS A 453 4.76 9.47 26.20
CA LYS A 453 4.09 10.80 26.12
C LYS A 453 2.94 10.79 25.12
N LEU A 454 3.12 10.12 23.96
CA LEU A 454 2.06 9.98 22.97
C LEU A 454 0.86 9.22 23.54
N GLN A 455 1.10 8.18 24.35
CA GLN A 455 0.01 7.47 25.04
C GLN A 455 -0.76 8.39 25.98
N GLU A 456 -0.06 9.23 26.77
CA GLU A 456 -0.70 10.19 27.67
C GLU A 456 -1.53 11.24 26.92
N VAL A 457 -0.99 11.75 25.82
CA VAL A 457 -1.63 12.79 25.01
C VAL A 457 -2.82 12.27 24.23
N SER A 458 -2.68 11.11 23.58
CA SER A 458 -3.74 10.54 22.74
C SER A 458 -4.80 9.75 23.50
N GLY A 459 -4.47 9.26 24.68
CA GLY A 459 -5.30 8.28 25.40
C GLY A 459 -5.33 6.89 24.72
N VAL A 460 -4.65 6.72 23.57
CA VAL A 460 -4.59 5.45 22.84
C VAL A 460 -3.45 4.59 23.39
N PRO A 461 -3.70 3.35 23.79
CA PRO A 461 -2.65 2.46 24.29
C PRO A 461 -1.54 2.27 23.24
N MET A 462 -0.30 2.20 23.71
CA MET A 462 0.84 1.88 22.85
C MET A 462 0.60 0.51 22.18
N PRO A 463 0.65 0.42 20.85
CA PRO A 463 0.45 -0.84 20.12
C PRO A 463 1.43 -1.92 20.55
N GLN A 464 0.99 -3.19 20.54
CA GLN A 464 1.85 -4.32 20.88
C GLN A 464 3.07 -4.38 19.97
N ALA A 465 2.93 -4.05 18.69
CA ALA A 465 4.01 -3.95 17.71
C ALA A 465 5.15 -2.99 18.12
N ILE A 466 4.85 -1.96 18.91
CA ILE A 466 5.86 -1.05 19.46
C ILE A 466 6.45 -1.62 20.76
N LYS A 467 5.63 -2.14 21.66
CA LYS A 467 6.10 -2.76 22.89
C LYS A 467 7.07 -3.91 22.61
N ASP A 468 6.76 -4.74 21.63
CA ASP A 468 7.55 -5.92 21.28
C ASP A 468 8.99 -5.57 20.79
N ILE A 469 9.19 -4.38 20.21
CA ILE A 469 10.51 -3.99 19.71
C ILE A 469 11.38 -3.34 20.77
N LEU A 470 10.81 -2.77 21.83
CA LEU A 470 11.58 -2.03 22.85
C LEU A 470 12.56 -2.94 23.63
N ASP A 471 12.15 -4.18 23.91
CA ASP A 471 12.93 -5.16 24.66
C ASP A 471 13.40 -6.32 23.76
N ALA A 472 13.19 -6.24 22.44
CA ALA A 472 13.50 -7.32 21.52
C ALA A 472 15.00 -7.46 21.27
N LYS A 473 15.45 -8.71 21.23
CA LYS A 473 16.82 -9.01 20.79
C LYS A 473 16.96 -8.77 19.29
N VAL A 474 18.02 -8.09 18.91
CA VAL A 474 18.44 -7.99 17.50
C VAL A 474 18.76 -9.38 16.96
N LEU A 475 18.09 -9.77 15.87
CA LEU A 475 18.22 -11.07 15.21
C LEU A 475 18.97 -10.97 13.88
N HIS A 476 18.95 -9.79 13.25
CA HIS A 476 19.54 -9.55 11.94
C HIS A 476 20.58 -8.43 12.04
N ASP A 477 21.81 -8.77 11.77
CA ASP A 477 22.98 -7.87 11.80
C ASP A 477 23.85 -7.95 10.54
N LEU A 478 23.34 -8.64 9.49
CA LEU A 478 24.05 -8.80 8.23
C LEU A 478 24.12 -7.46 7.48
N GLU A 479 25.33 -7.13 7.01
CA GLU A 479 25.61 -5.93 6.24
C GLU A 479 26.40 -6.27 4.98
N CYS A 480 26.19 -5.51 3.91
CA CYS A 480 27.02 -5.63 2.70
C CYS A 480 27.17 -4.30 1.97
N ASP A 481 28.14 -4.23 1.08
CA ASP A 481 28.23 -3.14 0.10
C ASP A 481 27.19 -3.33 -1.01
N ALA A 482 26.75 -2.23 -1.63
CA ALA A 482 25.71 -2.26 -2.65
C ALA A 482 26.05 -3.17 -3.86
N ASP A 483 27.33 -3.29 -4.23
CA ASP A 483 27.82 -4.17 -5.30
C ASP A 483 27.91 -5.65 -4.88
N LYS A 484 27.72 -5.96 -3.59
CA LYS A 484 27.76 -7.31 -3.02
C LYS A 484 26.40 -7.92 -2.72
N MET A 485 25.33 -7.22 -3.03
CA MET A 485 23.97 -7.69 -2.75
C MET A 485 23.68 -9.06 -3.38
N LYS A 486 24.10 -9.31 -4.64
CA LYS A 486 23.92 -10.59 -5.34
C LYS A 486 24.67 -11.74 -4.62
N ASP A 487 25.92 -11.51 -4.25
CA ASP A 487 26.73 -12.51 -3.53
C ASP A 487 26.11 -12.84 -2.16
N THR A 488 25.54 -11.80 -1.49
CA THR A 488 24.88 -11.95 -0.21
C THR A 488 23.59 -12.80 -0.34
N VAL A 489 22.77 -12.56 -1.37
CA VAL A 489 21.58 -13.39 -1.64
C VAL A 489 21.97 -14.83 -1.89
N LYS A 490 23.01 -15.08 -2.71
CA LYS A 490 23.52 -16.42 -2.98
C LYS A 490 24.00 -17.11 -1.69
N GLY A 491 24.71 -16.39 -0.84
CA GLY A 491 25.18 -16.90 0.46
C GLY A 491 24.02 -17.27 1.40
N ILE A 492 22.96 -16.45 1.47
CA ILE A 492 21.76 -16.71 2.27
C ILE A 492 21.04 -17.98 1.77
N LEU A 493 20.93 -18.14 0.44
CA LEU A 493 20.23 -19.27 -0.19
C LEU A 493 21.08 -20.53 -0.33
N GLY A 494 22.38 -20.45 -0.08
CA GLY A 494 23.30 -21.59 -0.24
C GLY A 494 23.51 -21.98 -1.71
N VAL A 495 23.62 -21.00 -2.60
CA VAL A 495 23.71 -21.17 -4.07
C VAL A 495 25.04 -20.68 -4.59
#